data_d826b93038ec424a6d940c87be4b50e3
#
_entry.id   d826b93038ec424a6d940c87be4b50e3
#
_cell.length_a   1.000
_cell.length_b   1.000
_cell.length_c   1.000
_cell.angle_alpha   90.00
_cell.angle_beta   90.00
_cell.angle_gamma   90.00
#
_symmetry.space_group_name_H-M   'P 1'
#
loop_
_entity.id
_entity.type
_entity.pdbx_description
1 polymer ?
#
loop_
_entity_poly.entity_id
_entity_poly.type
_entity_poly.pdbx_seq_one_letter_code
_entity_poly.pdbx_strand_id
1 'polypeptide(L)'
;ALKNSITPHQEIKLNIRGLKYPPNGGYYSLAYPELKYALFDTIMLDNAKSHLADNTIRKIVDDLKSAINFGSVATPETRGIIERFFGSLETRGFHKLPSTTGSNINDLKRKEPEAASIKYDITYDEITELLEILIAEYNNTPNSGIDNLSPLECMRKKIFEAGMTPTMADETMISVVEKLNFRTDTRKVVGGTKAGKRAYINFMGT
;
A
#
# COMPACT_ATOMS: atom_id res chain seq x y z
N ALA A 1 -2.03 4.54 0.12
CA ALA A 1 -0.93 3.58 -0.06
C ALA A 1 0.42 4.20 0.34
N LEU A 2 0.99 5.18 -0.40
CA LEU A 2 2.33 5.75 -0.14
C LEU A 2 2.54 6.20 1.31
N LYS A 3 1.60 6.94 1.91
CA LYS A 3 1.69 7.32 3.32
C LYS A 3 1.93 6.10 4.21
N ASN A 4 1.07 5.10 4.10
CA ASN A 4 1.13 3.91 4.95
C ASN A 4 2.38 3.06 4.75
N SER A 5 3.05 3.16 3.59
CA SER A 5 4.31 2.45 3.34
C SER A 5 5.54 3.15 3.91
N ILE A 6 5.42 4.41 4.33
CA ILE A 6 6.52 5.21 4.90
C ILE A 6 6.32 5.43 6.39
N THR A 7 5.07 5.72 6.82
CA THR A 7 4.78 5.90 8.24
C THR A 7 5.00 4.60 9.03
N PRO A 8 5.45 4.69 10.28
CA PRO A 8 5.58 3.53 11.13
C PRO A 8 4.26 2.75 11.20
N HIS A 9 4.35 1.46 10.93
CA HIS A 9 3.20 0.59 10.99
C HIS A 9 2.67 0.49 12.42
N GLN A 10 1.35 0.45 12.56
CA GLN A 10 0.68 0.20 13.84
C GLN A 10 -0.19 -1.04 13.69
N GLU A 11 0.04 -2.01 14.56
CA GLU A 11 -0.78 -3.22 14.59
C GLU A 11 -2.25 -2.86 14.85
N ILE A 12 -3.13 -3.40 14.04
CA ILE A 12 -4.57 -3.25 14.24
C ILE A 12 -5.07 -4.29 15.25
N LYS A 13 -6.21 -4.01 15.88
CA LYS A 13 -6.87 -4.98 16.71
C LYS A 13 -7.45 -6.10 15.84
N LEU A 14 -7.03 -7.33 16.09
CA LEU A 14 -7.56 -8.52 15.41
C LEU A 14 -8.76 -9.06 16.19
N ASN A 15 -9.88 -9.23 15.51
CA ASN A 15 -11.11 -9.82 16.05
C ASN A 15 -11.33 -11.25 15.51
N ILE A 16 -10.77 -11.57 14.35
CA ILE A 16 -10.89 -12.90 13.75
C ILE A 16 -10.07 -13.90 14.56
N ARG A 17 -10.75 -14.93 15.06
CA ARG A 17 -10.12 -15.97 15.85
C ARG A 17 -9.06 -16.72 15.03
N GLY A 18 -7.85 -16.80 15.60
CA GLY A 18 -6.74 -17.54 15.01
C GLY A 18 -5.79 -16.69 14.17
N LEU A 19 -6.16 -15.46 13.79
CA LEU A 19 -5.22 -14.52 13.22
C LEU A 19 -4.29 -13.98 14.31
N LYS A 20 -3.00 -13.89 14.01
CA LYS A 20 -1.99 -13.32 14.89
C LYS A 20 -0.83 -12.78 14.09
N TYR A 21 -0.22 -11.72 14.58
CA TYR A 21 1.02 -11.21 14.01
C TYR A 21 2.18 -12.17 14.23
N PRO A 22 3.14 -12.21 13.29
CA PRO A 22 4.45 -12.81 13.56
C PRO A 22 5.14 -12.13 14.76
N PRO A 23 6.07 -12.80 15.46
CA PRO A 23 6.74 -12.25 16.64
C PRO A 23 7.43 -10.89 16.43
N ASN A 24 7.86 -10.59 15.21
CA ASN A 24 8.48 -9.32 14.83
C ASN A 24 7.49 -8.30 14.25
N GLY A 25 6.18 -8.53 14.38
CA GLY A 25 5.12 -7.70 13.84
C GLY A 25 4.90 -7.82 12.33
N GLY A 26 5.86 -8.41 11.57
CA GLY A 26 5.73 -8.66 10.13
C GLY A 26 5.89 -7.44 9.21
N TYR A 27 6.11 -6.26 9.75
CA TYR A 27 6.36 -5.02 8.99
C TYR A 27 7.75 -4.47 9.31
N TYR A 28 8.40 -3.85 8.32
CA TYR A 28 9.79 -3.42 8.47
C TYR A 28 10.00 -2.43 9.64
N SER A 29 9.07 -1.51 9.84
CA SER A 29 9.16 -0.51 10.91
C SER A 29 8.86 -1.05 12.32
N LEU A 30 8.28 -2.26 12.41
CA LEU A 30 8.14 -3.00 13.66
C LEU A 30 9.34 -3.91 13.89
N ALA A 31 9.76 -4.65 12.85
CA ALA A 31 10.91 -5.55 12.91
C ALA A 31 12.24 -4.80 13.11
N TYR A 32 12.35 -3.59 12.54
CA TYR A 32 13.55 -2.73 12.57
C TYR A 32 13.14 -1.30 12.90
N PRO A 33 12.98 -0.96 14.20
CA PRO A 33 12.49 0.37 14.63
C PRO A 33 13.35 1.55 14.14
N GLU A 34 14.63 1.32 13.85
CA GLU A 34 15.56 2.29 13.27
C GLU A 34 15.22 2.69 11.83
N LEU A 35 14.38 1.92 11.15
CA LEU A 35 13.93 2.20 9.79
C LEU A 35 12.56 2.92 9.74
N LYS A 36 12.06 3.38 10.89
CA LYS A 36 10.85 4.20 10.90
C LYS A 36 11.04 5.45 10.05
N TYR A 37 10.08 5.73 9.17
CA TYR A 37 10.13 6.84 8.21
C TYR A 37 11.29 6.75 7.19
N ALA A 38 11.78 5.54 6.89
CA ALA A 38 12.66 5.34 5.76
C ALA A 38 11.92 5.66 4.44
N LEU A 39 12.58 6.44 3.58
CA LEU A 39 12.05 6.83 2.28
C LEU A 39 12.50 5.87 1.18
N PHE A 40 11.76 5.81 0.10
CA PHE A 40 12.12 5.07 -1.09
C PHE A 40 12.90 5.97 -2.06
N ASP A 41 14.09 5.58 -2.46
CA ASP A 41 14.85 6.31 -3.48
C ASP A 41 14.15 6.24 -4.84
N THR A 42 13.53 5.10 -5.15
CA THR A 42 12.80 4.90 -6.41
C THR A 42 11.50 4.16 -6.16
N ILE A 43 10.42 4.66 -6.76
CA ILE A 43 9.10 4.03 -6.73
C ILE A 43 8.76 3.55 -8.14
N MET A 44 8.47 2.26 -8.28
CA MET A 44 8.02 1.69 -9.53
C MET A 44 6.50 1.76 -9.64
N LEU A 45 6.02 2.36 -10.73
CA LEU A 45 4.60 2.49 -11.03
C LEU A 45 4.30 1.88 -12.40
N ASP A 46 3.05 1.48 -12.61
CA ASP A 46 2.56 1.17 -13.95
C ASP A 46 2.12 2.45 -14.68
N ASN A 47 1.79 2.30 -15.96
CA ASN A 47 1.35 3.41 -16.80
C ASN A 47 -0.16 3.71 -16.66
N ALA A 48 -0.79 3.36 -15.53
CA ALA A 48 -2.17 3.71 -15.28
C ALA A 48 -2.36 5.23 -15.21
N LYS A 49 -3.47 5.73 -15.74
CA LYS A 49 -3.77 7.19 -15.78
C LYS A 49 -3.72 7.85 -14.39
N SER A 50 -4.10 7.12 -13.35
CA SER A 50 -4.03 7.60 -11.96
C SER A 50 -2.60 7.82 -11.48
N HIS A 51 -1.65 7.02 -11.96
CA HIS A 51 -0.23 7.14 -11.63
C HIS A 51 0.46 8.22 -12.45
N LEU A 52 -0.03 8.49 -13.65
CA LEU A 52 0.47 9.55 -14.53
C LEU A 52 -0.12 10.93 -14.19
N ALA A 53 -1.06 11.02 -13.24
CA ALA A 53 -1.65 12.28 -12.84
C ALA A 53 -0.59 13.20 -12.20
N ASP A 54 -0.55 14.46 -12.62
CA ASP A 54 0.42 15.47 -12.13
C ASP A 54 0.52 15.52 -10.61
N ASN A 55 -0.62 15.41 -9.93
CA ASN A 55 -0.65 15.42 -8.46
C ASN A 55 0.06 14.20 -7.85
N THR A 56 -0.02 13.02 -8.48
CA THR A 56 0.69 11.82 -8.04
C THR A 56 2.19 11.98 -8.25
N ILE A 57 2.58 12.44 -9.44
CA ILE A 57 3.98 12.66 -9.78
C ILE A 57 4.60 13.69 -8.84
N ARG A 58 3.95 14.85 -8.64
CA ARG A 58 4.44 15.88 -7.72
C ARG A 58 4.63 15.37 -6.31
N LYS A 59 3.67 14.61 -5.76
CA LYS A 59 3.80 14.03 -4.42
C LYS A 59 4.99 13.08 -4.30
N ILE A 60 5.30 12.32 -5.33
CA ILE A 60 6.43 11.40 -5.31
C ILE A 60 7.75 12.15 -5.51
N VAL A 61 7.83 13.02 -6.50
CA VAL A 61 9.08 13.69 -6.88
C VAL A 61 9.35 14.88 -6.00
N ASP A 62 8.37 15.79 -5.81
CA ASP A 62 8.58 17.05 -5.11
C ASP A 62 8.46 16.89 -3.59
N ASP A 63 7.47 16.10 -3.13
CA ASP A 63 7.23 15.95 -1.69
C ASP A 63 8.11 14.85 -1.07
N LEU A 64 8.21 13.67 -1.70
CA LEU A 64 9.00 12.55 -1.17
C LEU A 64 10.44 12.52 -1.65
N LYS A 65 10.80 13.33 -2.65
CA LYS A 65 12.15 13.34 -3.28
C LYS A 65 12.55 11.98 -3.86
N SER A 66 11.56 11.14 -4.20
CA SER A 66 11.76 9.82 -4.80
C SER A 66 11.76 9.92 -6.32
N ALA A 67 12.60 9.12 -6.98
CA ALA A 67 12.52 8.94 -8.42
C ALA A 67 11.31 8.03 -8.79
N ILE A 68 10.75 8.25 -9.97
CA ILE A 68 9.69 7.37 -10.50
C ILE A 68 10.25 6.55 -11.65
N ASN A 69 9.99 5.25 -11.61
CA ASN A 69 10.25 4.34 -12.72
C ASN A 69 8.91 3.76 -13.19
N PHE A 70 8.47 4.17 -14.37
CA PHE A 70 7.25 3.63 -14.99
C PHE A 70 7.44 2.28 -15.67
N GLY A 71 8.69 1.80 -15.77
CA GLY A 71 9.02 0.59 -16.53
C GLY A 71 8.80 0.75 -18.03
N SER A 72 9.13 -0.30 -18.75
CA SER A 72 8.85 -0.35 -20.19
C SER A 72 7.38 -0.66 -20.44
N VAL A 73 6.80 -0.05 -21.47
CA VAL A 73 5.44 -0.37 -21.91
C VAL A 73 5.39 -1.81 -22.43
N ALA A 74 4.39 -2.57 -22.02
CA ALA A 74 4.15 -3.95 -22.45
C ALA A 74 5.28 -4.97 -22.14
N THR A 75 6.06 -4.76 -21.07
CA THR A 75 7.05 -5.73 -20.57
C THR A 75 6.63 -6.27 -19.20
N PRO A 76 5.78 -7.31 -19.15
CA PRO A 76 5.29 -7.88 -17.89
C PRO A 76 6.40 -8.47 -17.02
N GLU A 77 7.51 -8.92 -17.62
CA GLU A 77 8.64 -9.53 -16.89
C GLU A 77 9.23 -8.62 -15.82
N THR A 78 9.15 -7.30 -16.03
CA THR A 78 9.65 -6.30 -15.04
C THR A 78 8.77 -6.18 -13.80
N ARG A 79 7.57 -6.77 -13.82
CA ARG A 79 6.56 -6.71 -12.75
C ARG A 79 6.37 -8.03 -12.02
N GLY A 80 7.12 -9.06 -12.36
CA GLY A 80 6.97 -10.41 -11.82
C GLY A 80 7.04 -10.49 -10.28
N ILE A 81 7.65 -9.53 -9.59
CA ILE A 81 7.70 -9.49 -8.12
C ILE A 81 6.32 -9.13 -7.56
N ILE A 82 5.70 -8.05 -8.05
CA ILE A 82 4.40 -7.60 -7.58
C ILE A 82 3.27 -8.57 -7.98
N GLU A 83 3.37 -9.18 -9.16
CA GLU A 83 2.43 -10.20 -9.61
C GLU A 83 2.49 -11.45 -8.72
N ARG A 84 3.69 -11.92 -8.37
CA ARG A 84 3.86 -13.03 -7.42
C ARG A 84 3.37 -12.69 -6.02
N PHE A 85 3.55 -11.44 -5.58
CA PHE A 85 3.01 -10.99 -4.32
C PHE A 85 1.48 -11.08 -4.32
N PHE A 86 0.80 -10.52 -5.31
CA PHE A 86 -0.67 -10.61 -5.42
C PHE A 86 -1.14 -12.06 -5.54
N GLY A 87 -0.50 -12.88 -6.38
CA GLY A 87 -0.79 -14.31 -6.49
C GLY A 87 -0.64 -15.05 -5.16
N SER A 88 0.31 -14.65 -4.31
CA SER A 88 0.46 -15.19 -2.96
C SER A 88 -0.68 -14.79 -2.04
N LEU A 89 -1.12 -13.54 -2.07
CA LEU A 89 -2.29 -13.07 -1.29
C LEU A 89 -3.57 -13.78 -1.71
N GLU A 90 -3.77 -13.95 -3.03
CA GLU A 90 -4.93 -14.67 -3.58
C GLU A 90 -4.96 -16.12 -3.12
N THR A 91 -3.88 -16.87 -3.34
CA THR A 91 -3.85 -18.31 -3.05
C THR A 91 -3.83 -18.63 -1.56
N ARG A 92 -3.15 -17.82 -0.74
CA ARG A 92 -3.05 -18.05 0.71
C ARG A 92 -4.27 -17.57 1.48
N GLY A 93 -4.96 -16.54 1.00
CA GLY A 93 -6.06 -15.90 1.71
C GLY A 93 -7.34 -15.79 0.89
N PHE A 94 -7.38 -14.89 -0.08
CA PHE A 94 -8.63 -14.48 -0.71
C PHE A 94 -9.37 -15.61 -1.41
N HIS A 95 -8.70 -16.54 -2.10
CA HIS A 95 -9.36 -17.70 -2.72
C HIS A 95 -9.99 -18.66 -1.69
N LYS A 96 -9.61 -18.56 -0.43
CA LYS A 96 -10.20 -19.36 0.65
C LYS A 96 -11.50 -18.78 1.17
N LEU A 97 -11.76 -17.51 0.93
CA LEU A 97 -13.01 -16.87 1.32
C LEU A 97 -14.20 -17.49 0.56
N PRO A 98 -15.33 -17.70 1.22
CA PRO A 98 -16.50 -18.33 0.59
C PRO A 98 -17.14 -17.48 -0.50
N SER A 99 -16.95 -16.15 -0.46
CA SER A 99 -17.52 -15.18 -1.41
C SER A 99 -16.65 -14.93 -2.65
N THR A 100 -15.57 -15.69 -2.85
CA THR A 100 -14.71 -15.54 -4.02
C THR A 100 -15.12 -16.44 -5.17
N THR A 101 -14.66 -16.10 -6.37
CA THR A 101 -14.85 -16.94 -7.57
C THR A 101 -13.98 -18.20 -7.59
N GLY A 102 -13.18 -18.43 -6.52
CA GLY A 102 -12.26 -19.55 -6.42
C GLY A 102 -11.02 -19.41 -7.31
N SER A 103 -10.18 -20.46 -7.31
CA SER A 103 -8.87 -20.45 -7.96
C SER A 103 -8.88 -20.86 -9.43
N ASN A 104 -9.96 -21.50 -9.91
CA ASN A 104 -10.08 -21.95 -11.30
C ASN A 104 -11.54 -21.98 -11.80
N ILE A 105 -11.72 -22.21 -13.10
CA ILE A 105 -13.02 -22.19 -13.78
C ILE A 105 -13.99 -23.25 -13.22
N ASN A 106 -13.47 -24.35 -12.71
CA ASN A 106 -14.27 -25.49 -12.20
C ASN A 106 -14.53 -25.41 -10.69
N ASP A 107 -14.09 -24.33 -10.01
CA ASP A 107 -14.30 -24.17 -8.58
C ASP A 107 -15.80 -23.96 -8.29
N LEU A 108 -16.36 -24.76 -7.40
CA LEU A 108 -17.78 -24.71 -7.01
C LEU A 108 -18.17 -23.34 -6.42
N LYS A 109 -17.23 -22.62 -5.83
CA LYS A 109 -17.44 -21.27 -5.27
C LYS A 109 -17.83 -20.24 -6.34
N ARG A 110 -17.50 -20.52 -7.61
CA ARG A 110 -17.78 -19.63 -8.73
C ARG A 110 -19.26 -19.54 -9.11
N LYS A 111 -20.07 -20.50 -8.67
CA LYS A 111 -21.49 -20.59 -9.10
C LYS A 111 -22.37 -19.48 -8.52
N GLU A 112 -22.14 -19.08 -7.27
CA GLU A 112 -22.98 -18.07 -6.60
C GLU A 112 -22.17 -17.20 -5.61
N PRO A 113 -21.18 -16.41 -6.05
CA PRO A 113 -20.34 -15.63 -5.14
C PRO A 113 -21.14 -14.54 -4.40
N GLU A 114 -22.17 -13.98 -5.04
CA GLU A 114 -23.04 -12.95 -4.43
C GLU A 114 -23.90 -13.54 -3.31
N ALA A 115 -24.51 -14.69 -3.53
CA ALA A 115 -25.28 -15.40 -2.49
C ALA A 115 -24.38 -15.82 -1.31
N ALA A 116 -23.16 -16.26 -1.60
CA ALA A 116 -22.17 -16.56 -0.57
C ALA A 116 -21.76 -15.30 0.21
N SER A 117 -21.56 -14.16 -0.45
CA SER A 117 -21.26 -12.89 0.20
C SER A 117 -22.34 -12.48 1.20
N ILE A 118 -23.60 -12.56 0.80
CA ILE A 118 -24.74 -12.26 1.67
C ILE A 118 -24.83 -13.26 2.84
N LYS A 119 -24.64 -14.55 2.55
CA LYS A 119 -24.76 -15.63 3.56
C LYS A 119 -23.70 -15.53 4.66
N TYR A 120 -22.47 -15.17 4.29
CA TYR A 120 -21.33 -15.13 5.23
C TYR A 120 -21.07 -13.74 5.78
N ASP A 121 -21.74 -12.70 5.27
CA ASP A 121 -21.69 -11.30 5.74
C ASP A 121 -20.24 -10.84 6.03
N ILE A 122 -19.33 -11.12 5.06
CA ILE A 122 -17.93 -10.78 5.21
C ILE A 122 -17.78 -9.26 5.18
N THR A 123 -17.33 -8.71 6.26
CA THR A 123 -17.17 -7.27 6.45
C THR A 123 -15.85 -6.74 5.87
N TYR A 124 -15.82 -5.43 5.62
CA TYR A 124 -14.58 -4.74 5.22
C TYR A 124 -13.47 -4.89 6.27
N ASP A 125 -13.85 -4.84 7.55
CA ASP A 125 -12.88 -4.96 8.65
C ASP A 125 -12.24 -6.35 8.68
N GLU A 126 -13.02 -7.42 8.46
CA GLU A 126 -12.49 -8.78 8.39
C GLU A 126 -11.54 -8.97 7.20
N ILE A 127 -11.86 -8.38 6.04
CA ILE A 127 -10.95 -8.40 4.89
C ILE A 127 -9.66 -7.64 5.21
N THR A 128 -9.77 -6.52 5.93
CA THR A 128 -8.61 -5.71 6.34
C THR A 128 -7.72 -6.48 7.31
N GLU A 129 -8.30 -7.13 8.32
CA GLU A 129 -7.56 -7.98 9.27
C GLU A 129 -6.84 -9.14 8.56
N LEU A 130 -7.54 -9.80 7.61
CA LEU A 130 -6.95 -10.89 6.83
C LEU A 130 -5.78 -10.38 5.97
N LEU A 131 -5.96 -9.28 5.25
CA LEU A 131 -4.93 -8.68 4.41
C LEU A 131 -3.70 -8.27 5.23
N GLU A 132 -3.94 -7.68 6.38
CA GLU A 132 -2.91 -7.26 7.33
C GLU A 132 -1.98 -8.43 7.71
N ILE A 133 -2.56 -9.56 8.11
CA ILE A 133 -1.81 -10.74 8.51
C ILE A 133 -1.15 -11.43 7.30
N LEU A 134 -1.83 -11.50 6.16
CA LEU A 134 -1.25 -12.08 4.95
C LEU A 134 0.01 -11.33 4.49
N ILE A 135 0.02 -10.00 4.59
CA ILE A 135 1.19 -9.18 4.28
C ILE A 135 2.31 -9.43 5.31
N ALA A 136 1.95 -9.45 6.61
CA ALA A 136 2.91 -9.71 7.68
C ALA A 136 3.57 -11.09 7.54
N GLU A 137 2.78 -12.12 7.20
CA GLU A 137 3.28 -13.48 6.93
C GLU A 137 4.13 -13.54 5.66
N TYR A 138 3.70 -12.87 4.58
CA TYR A 138 4.49 -12.79 3.34
C TYR A 138 5.88 -12.23 3.61
N ASN A 139 5.96 -11.14 4.36
CA ASN A 139 7.22 -10.49 4.71
C ASN A 139 8.17 -11.38 5.53
N ASN A 140 7.65 -12.41 6.18
CA ASN A 140 8.42 -13.40 6.94
C ASN A 140 8.59 -14.76 6.22
N THR A 141 8.02 -14.89 5.02
CA THR A 141 8.11 -16.16 4.27
C THR A 141 9.31 -16.16 3.34
N PRO A 142 10.17 -17.18 3.39
CA PRO A 142 11.27 -17.36 2.45
C PRO A 142 10.81 -17.39 1.00
N ASN A 143 11.57 -16.74 0.11
CA ASN A 143 11.27 -16.64 -1.31
C ASN A 143 12.51 -17.01 -2.14
N SER A 144 12.36 -17.95 -3.06
CA SER A 144 13.45 -18.41 -3.95
C SER A 144 14.02 -17.28 -4.83
N GLY A 145 13.25 -16.24 -5.13
CA GLY A 145 13.70 -15.09 -5.91
C GLY A 145 14.66 -14.14 -5.15
N ILE A 146 14.87 -14.37 -3.86
CA ILE A 146 15.76 -13.60 -2.99
C ILE A 146 16.60 -14.54 -2.10
N ASP A 147 17.21 -15.53 -2.73
CA ASP A 147 18.13 -16.50 -2.09
C ASP A 147 17.51 -17.28 -0.92
N ASN A 148 16.21 -17.59 -1.00
CA ASN A 148 15.45 -18.23 0.06
C ASN A 148 15.42 -17.45 1.40
N LEU A 149 15.72 -16.17 1.37
CA LEU A 149 15.47 -15.26 2.47
C LEU A 149 13.99 -14.80 2.45
N SER A 150 13.48 -14.42 3.59
CA SER A 150 12.24 -13.64 3.63
C SER A 150 12.50 -12.18 3.21
N PRO A 151 11.48 -11.43 2.76
CA PRO A 151 11.63 -10.01 2.44
C PRO A 151 12.28 -9.20 3.57
N LEU A 152 11.89 -9.44 4.83
CA LEU A 152 12.50 -8.76 5.98
C LEU A 152 13.96 -9.17 6.21
N GLU A 153 14.30 -10.45 6.09
CA GLU A 153 15.70 -10.91 6.19
C GLU A 153 16.55 -10.34 5.05
N CYS A 154 16.02 -10.29 3.83
CA CYS A 154 16.72 -9.70 2.69
C CYS A 154 16.96 -8.19 2.92
N MET A 155 15.97 -7.46 3.44
CA MET A 155 16.11 -6.06 3.83
C MET A 155 17.19 -5.89 4.90
N ARG A 156 17.14 -6.67 5.97
CA ARG A 156 18.15 -6.67 7.05
C ARG A 156 19.57 -6.86 6.51
N LYS A 157 19.74 -7.88 5.67
CA LYS A 157 21.03 -8.20 5.06
C LYS A 157 21.56 -7.04 4.21
N LYS A 158 20.70 -6.43 3.38
CA LYS A 158 21.12 -5.31 2.52
C LYS A 158 21.46 -4.06 3.32
N ILE A 159 20.67 -3.70 4.31
CA ILE A 159 20.84 -2.46 5.06
C ILE A 159 21.97 -2.60 6.10
N PHE A 160 21.92 -3.61 6.95
CA PHE A 160 22.82 -3.69 8.09
C PHE A 160 24.12 -4.46 7.81
N GLU A 161 24.12 -5.40 6.86
CA GLU A 161 25.32 -6.18 6.54
C GLU A 161 26.02 -5.65 5.28
N ALA A 162 25.28 -5.28 4.24
CA ALA A 162 25.85 -4.76 2.99
C ALA A 162 26.01 -3.22 2.97
N GLY A 163 25.56 -2.52 4.02
CA GLY A 163 25.76 -1.08 4.18
C GLY A 163 24.90 -0.20 3.26
N MET A 164 23.78 -0.71 2.76
CA MET A 164 22.81 0.10 2.01
C MET A 164 22.04 0.99 2.99
N THR A 165 22.44 2.26 3.10
CA THR A 165 21.79 3.21 4.01
C THR A 165 20.56 3.82 3.32
N PRO A 166 19.33 3.57 3.82
CA PRO A 166 18.16 4.24 3.29
C PRO A 166 18.15 5.71 3.65
N THR A 167 17.54 6.53 2.82
CA THR A 167 17.26 7.93 3.15
C THR A 167 16.20 7.97 4.24
N MET A 168 16.49 8.68 5.35
CA MET A 168 15.55 8.85 6.45
C MET A 168 14.86 10.19 6.35
N ALA A 169 13.54 10.22 6.60
CA ALA A 169 12.79 11.47 6.64
C ALA A 169 13.21 12.31 7.87
N ASP A 170 13.50 13.57 7.66
CA ASP A 170 13.63 14.57 8.72
C ASP A 170 12.24 15.02 9.24
N GLU A 171 12.21 15.87 10.26
CA GLU A 171 10.97 16.36 10.86
C GLU A 171 10.06 17.07 9.84
N THR A 172 10.65 17.83 8.90
CA THR A 172 9.93 18.52 7.84
C THR A 172 9.27 17.51 6.90
N MET A 173 10.05 16.52 6.47
CA MET A 173 9.56 15.42 5.61
C MET A 173 8.50 14.56 6.29
N ILE A 174 8.63 14.26 7.57
CA ILE A 174 7.61 13.53 8.33
C ILE A 174 6.27 14.29 8.27
N SER A 175 6.28 15.61 8.48
CA SER A 175 5.07 16.43 8.35
C SER A 175 4.46 16.38 6.94
N VAL A 176 5.29 16.32 5.90
CA VAL A 176 4.84 16.18 4.51
C VAL A 176 4.24 14.79 4.28
N VAL A 177 4.90 13.72 4.74
CA VAL A 177 4.42 12.33 4.63
C VAL A 177 3.07 12.16 5.30
N GLU A 178 2.87 12.72 6.48
CA GLU A 178 1.58 12.66 7.19
C GLU A 178 0.43 13.32 6.41
N LYS A 179 0.74 14.32 5.59
CA LYS A 179 -0.22 15.05 4.76
C LYS A 179 -0.41 14.48 3.35
N LEU A 180 0.31 13.45 2.95
CA LEU A 180 0.26 12.88 1.60
C LEU A 180 -1.16 12.49 1.14
N ASN A 181 -2.03 12.08 2.05
CA ASN A 181 -3.40 11.71 1.74
C ASN A 181 -4.32 12.92 1.52
N PHE A 182 -3.90 14.12 1.91
CA PHE A 182 -4.71 15.32 1.73
C PHE A 182 -4.49 15.88 0.32
N ARG A 183 -5.58 16.12 -0.38
CA ARG A 183 -5.56 16.88 -1.62
C ARG A 183 -5.62 18.36 -1.26
N THR A 184 -4.58 19.11 -1.64
CA THR A 184 -4.58 20.57 -1.55
C THR A 184 -4.96 21.14 -2.90
N ASP A 185 -5.98 21.97 -2.95
CA ASP A 185 -6.45 22.61 -4.16
C ASP A 185 -6.55 24.12 -3.93
N THR A 186 -6.01 24.92 -4.85
CA THR A 186 -6.11 26.37 -4.76
C THR A 186 -7.38 26.81 -5.46
N ARG A 187 -8.26 27.49 -4.74
CA ARG A 187 -9.52 28.01 -5.28
C ARG A 187 -9.58 29.51 -5.16
N LYS A 188 -10.13 30.14 -6.20
CA LYS A 188 -10.40 31.57 -6.20
C LYS A 188 -11.61 31.87 -5.32
N VAL A 189 -11.45 32.78 -4.38
CA VAL A 189 -12.58 33.34 -3.64
C VAL A 189 -13.38 34.26 -4.55
N VAL A 190 -14.68 34.03 -4.68
CA VAL A 190 -15.58 34.79 -5.54
C VAL A 190 -16.51 35.60 -4.66
N GLY A 191 -16.89 36.81 -5.11
CA GLY A 191 -17.75 37.73 -4.35
C GLY A 191 -16.96 38.59 -3.36
N GLY A 192 -17.62 39.13 -2.39
CA GLY A 192 -17.08 40.04 -1.36
C GLY A 192 -17.85 41.34 -1.28
N THR A 193 -17.48 42.20 -0.33
CA THR A 193 -18.18 43.44 -0.02
C THR A 193 -18.35 44.40 -1.23
N LYS A 194 -17.36 44.45 -2.14
CA LYS A 194 -17.41 45.27 -3.35
C LYS A 194 -18.44 44.75 -4.40
N ALA A 195 -18.79 43.48 -4.35
CA ALA A 195 -19.75 42.86 -5.28
C ALA A 195 -21.17 42.71 -4.65
N GLY A 196 -21.38 43.22 -3.45
CA GLY A 196 -22.66 43.10 -2.73
C GLY A 196 -23.07 41.66 -2.39
N LYS A 197 -22.17 40.72 -2.52
CA LYS A 197 -22.40 39.29 -2.24
C LYS A 197 -21.39 38.79 -1.19
N ARG A 198 -21.82 37.85 -0.35
CA ARG A 198 -20.88 37.18 0.55
C ARG A 198 -19.78 36.49 -0.24
N ALA A 199 -18.55 36.55 0.26
CA ALA A 199 -17.45 35.80 -0.30
C ALA A 199 -17.74 34.29 -0.21
N TYR A 200 -17.51 33.54 -1.27
CA TYR A 200 -17.67 32.09 -1.32
C TYR A 200 -16.59 31.43 -2.18
N ILE A 201 -16.41 30.16 -1.98
CA ILE A 201 -15.50 29.32 -2.75
C ILE A 201 -16.33 28.25 -3.43
N ASN A 202 -16.24 28.15 -4.76
CA ASN A 202 -16.85 27.02 -5.48
C ASN A 202 -16.05 25.76 -5.21
N PHE A 203 -16.71 24.77 -4.60
CA PHE A 203 -16.15 23.48 -4.31
C PHE A 203 -16.87 22.43 -5.15
N MET A 204 -16.11 21.62 -5.91
CA MET A 204 -16.62 20.55 -6.80
C MET A 204 -17.63 20.97 -7.89
N GLY A 205 -17.60 22.22 -8.36
CA GLY A 205 -18.40 22.63 -9.51
C GLY A 205 -19.90 22.82 -9.25
N THR A 206 -20.29 22.97 -7.98
CA THR A 206 -21.64 23.43 -7.58
C THR A 206 -21.68 24.93 -7.35
#